data_9b42cd02629d81267d75fa99455929e7
#
_entry.id   9b42cd02629d81267d75fa99455929e7
#
_cell.length_a   1.000
_cell.length_b   1.000
_cell.length_c   1.000
_cell.angle_alpha   90.00
_cell.angle_beta   90.00
_cell.angle_gamma   90.00
#
_symmetry.space_group_name_H-M   'P 1'
#
loop_
_entity.id
_entity.type
_entity.pdbx_description
1 polymer ?
#
loop_
_entity_poly.entity_id
_entity_poly.type
_entity_poly.pdbx_seq_one_letter_code
_entity_poly.pdbx_strand_id
1 'polypeptide(L)'
;EVARRIVKRDRHLAPVKVTIPEGYDNKEIADAYSSKLRNFNADEFLLEAKTKEGYLFPDTYFFFTNDNQDDVLKYMGETFEKKIKPIMNSITSSGKNENEIITMASIIEREANGDSDRGIISGILWNRISKKMPLQVDAAPETYKTRGLPKNPICNPGLEAIKAAINPVASHYLYYLHDKNGVIHFATTFSEHKLNKIKYLNK
;
A
#
# COMPACT_ATOMS: atom_id res chain seq x y z
N GLU A 1 42.81 14.76 2.33
CA GLU A 1 41.46 15.32 2.45
C GLU A 1 40.50 14.66 1.42
N VAL A 2 40.88 14.61 0.13
CA VAL A 2 40.07 13.99 -0.95
C VAL A 2 39.77 12.53 -0.67
N ALA A 3 40.76 11.70 -0.30
CA ALA A 3 40.60 10.31 0.03
C ALA A 3 39.63 10.07 1.22
N ARG A 4 39.70 10.98 2.24
CA ARG A 4 38.79 10.92 3.40
C ARG A 4 37.36 11.25 3.04
N ARG A 5 37.12 12.13 2.06
CA ARG A 5 35.79 12.46 1.50
C ARG A 5 35.23 11.33 0.68
N ILE A 6 36.06 10.65 -0.15
CA ILE A 6 35.67 9.48 -0.93
C ILE A 6 35.22 8.34 -0.01
N VAL A 7 35.99 8.06 1.05
CA VAL A 7 35.68 7.01 2.05
C VAL A 7 34.40 7.35 2.83
N LYS A 8 34.13 8.65 3.10
CA LYS A 8 32.92 9.10 3.80
C LYS A 8 31.71 9.33 2.89
N ARG A 9 31.83 9.09 1.56
CA ARG A 9 30.82 9.45 0.56
C ARG A 9 30.40 10.93 0.60
N ASP A 10 31.31 11.82 1.01
CA ASP A 10 31.07 13.26 1.11
C ASP A 10 31.18 13.88 -0.29
N ARG A 11 30.09 13.80 -1.04
CA ARG A 11 30.01 14.24 -2.45
C ARG A 11 29.78 15.74 -2.60
N HIS A 12 29.69 16.50 -1.52
CA HIS A 12 29.33 17.93 -1.50
C HIS A 12 28.04 18.29 -2.26
N LEU A 13 27.20 17.29 -2.55
CA LEU A 13 25.90 17.49 -3.16
C LEU A 13 24.88 17.64 -2.03
N ALA A 14 24.08 18.69 -2.08
CA ALA A 14 22.96 18.82 -1.16
C ALA A 14 22.01 17.63 -1.37
N PRO A 15 21.57 16.95 -0.30
CA PRO A 15 20.63 15.86 -0.44
C PRO A 15 19.28 16.38 -0.95
N VAL A 16 18.70 15.66 -1.91
CA VAL A 16 17.35 15.91 -2.42
C VAL A 16 16.38 15.12 -1.56
N LYS A 17 15.44 15.83 -0.95
CA LYS A 17 14.34 15.22 -0.20
C LYS A 17 13.23 14.79 -1.16
N VAL A 18 12.88 13.50 -1.14
CA VAL A 18 11.73 12.95 -1.88
C VAL A 18 10.83 12.24 -0.89
N THR A 19 9.56 12.66 -0.81
CA THR A 19 8.55 11.99 0.02
C THR A 19 7.65 11.17 -0.89
N ILE A 20 7.53 9.88 -0.59
CA ILE A 20 6.62 8.96 -1.25
C ILE A 20 5.45 8.71 -0.30
N PRO A 21 4.24 9.20 -0.63
CA PRO A 21 3.04 8.95 0.15
C PRO A 21 2.68 7.45 0.20
N GLU A 22 1.99 7.07 1.26
CA GLU A 22 1.36 5.75 1.36
C GLU A 22 0.34 5.58 0.23
N GLY A 23 0.25 4.36 -0.31
CA GLY A 23 -0.67 4.07 -1.40
C GLY A 23 -0.16 4.40 -2.81
N TYR A 24 1.04 4.94 -2.99
CA TYR A 24 1.63 5.11 -4.32
C TYR A 24 1.94 3.75 -4.95
N ASP A 25 1.59 3.59 -6.23
CA ASP A 25 2.06 2.48 -7.04
C ASP A 25 3.46 2.76 -7.62
N ASN A 26 4.06 1.76 -8.26
CA ASN A 26 5.42 1.91 -8.80
C ASN A 26 5.53 2.98 -9.88
N LYS A 27 4.44 3.27 -10.62
CA LYS A 27 4.42 4.34 -11.61
C LYS A 27 4.42 5.72 -10.95
N GLU A 28 3.58 5.91 -9.92
CA GLU A 28 3.54 7.14 -9.13
C GLU A 28 4.90 7.39 -8.44
N ILE A 29 5.57 6.33 -7.99
CA ILE A 29 6.94 6.40 -7.44
C ILE A 29 7.94 6.84 -8.52
N ALA A 30 7.90 6.23 -9.71
CA ALA A 30 8.79 6.59 -10.81
C ALA A 30 8.63 8.07 -11.21
N ASP A 31 7.39 8.56 -11.29
CA ASP A 31 7.08 9.96 -11.60
C ASP A 31 7.64 10.91 -10.52
N ALA A 32 7.51 10.55 -9.24
CA ALA A 32 8.04 11.34 -8.13
C ALA A 32 9.56 11.50 -8.18
N TYR A 33 10.30 10.43 -8.51
CA TYR A 33 11.77 10.46 -8.58
C TYR A 33 12.30 11.09 -9.87
N SER A 34 11.65 10.88 -11.02
CA SER A 34 12.04 11.44 -12.32
C SER A 34 12.19 12.96 -12.29
N SER A 35 11.37 13.63 -11.50
CA SER A 35 11.42 15.10 -11.36
C SER A 35 12.55 15.60 -10.44
N LYS A 36 13.22 14.71 -9.70
CA LYS A 36 14.16 15.06 -8.62
C LYS A 36 15.58 14.57 -8.84
N LEU A 37 15.75 13.41 -9.47
CA LEU A 37 17.04 12.77 -9.66
C LEU A 37 17.47 12.83 -11.14
N ARG A 38 18.64 13.42 -11.41
CA ARG A 38 19.12 13.64 -12.77
C ARG A 38 19.40 12.33 -13.53
N ASN A 39 19.91 11.32 -12.83
CA ASN A 39 20.33 10.04 -13.42
C ASN A 39 19.27 8.94 -13.28
N PHE A 40 18.06 9.28 -12.80
CA PHE A 40 16.99 8.32 -12.65
C PHE A 40 16.35 8.00 -14.01
N ASN A 41 16.29 6.72 -14.35
CA ASN A 41 15.62 6.20 -15.53
C ASN A 41 14.31 5.53 -15.13
N ALA A 42 13.18 6.14 -15.47
CA ALA A 42 11.85 5.65 -15.09
C ALA A 42 11.52 4.31 -15.74
N ASP A 43 11.91 4.09 -17.00
CA ASP A 43 11.60 2.84 -17.72
C ASP A 43 12.36 1.65 -17.11
N GLU A 44 13.65 1.84 -16.81
CA GLU A 44 14.46 0.83 -16.09
C GLU A 44 13.92 0.57 -14.70
N PHE A 45 13.57 1.63 -13.94
CA PHE A 45 12.93 1.48 -12.64
C PHE A 45 11.67 0.62 -12.73
N LEU A 46 10.75 0.94 -13.65
CA LEU A 46 9.48 0.22 -13.81
C LEU A 46 9.68 -1.25 -14.22
N LEU A 47 10.69 -1.52 -15.05
CA LEU A 47 11.03 -2.88 -15.44
C LEU A 47 11.47 -3.73 -14.23
N GLU A 48 12.36 -3.19 -13.38
CA GLU A 48 12.89 -3.87 -12.20
C GLU A 48 11.89 -3.89 -11.04
N ALA A 49 11.09 -2.84 -10.88
CA ALA A 49 10.05 -2.74 -9.86
C ALA A 49 8.82 -3.61 -10.14
N LYS A 50 8.68 -4.18 -11.35
CA LYS A 50 7.50 -4.95 -11.78
C LYS A 50 7.08 -6.05 -10.79
N THR A 51 8.03 -6.69 -10.13
CA THR A 51 7.79 -7.75 -9.13
C THR A 51 7.88 -7.25 -7.69
N LYS A 52 8.04 -5.94 -7.51
CA LYS A 52 8.25 -5.29 -6.21
C LYS A 52 7.09 -4.38 -5.80
N GLU A 53 5.96 -4.41 -6.54
CA GLU A 53 4.76 -3.69 -6.13
C GLU A 53 4.32 -4.14 -4.74
N GLY A 54 4.11 -3.18 -3.83
CA GLY A 54 3.79 -3.43 -2.43
C GLY A 54 5.02 -3.58 -1.50
N TYR A 55 6.22 -3.66 -2.06
CA TYR A 55 7.47 -3.91 -1.33
C TYR A 55 8.47 -2.74 -1.37
N LEU A 56 8.06 -1.59 -1.91
CA LEU A 56 8.82 -0.34 -1.90
C LEU A 56 8.20 0.61 -0.88
N PHE A 57 8.75 0.61 0.35
CA PHE A 57 8.08 1.26 1.49
C PHE A 57 7.88 2.77 1.28
N PRO A 58 6.66 3.32 1.50
CA PRO A 58 6.43 4.76 1.46
C PRO A 58 7.06 5.44 2.68
N ASP A 59 7.95 6.40 2.45
CA ASP A 59 8.63 7.19 3.49
C ASP A 59 9.21 8.47 2.86
N THR A 60 9.88 9.26 3.65
CA THR A 60 10.69 10.39 3.18
C THR A 60 12.14 9.96 3.06
N TYR A 61 12.67 10.05 1.84
CA TYR A 61 14.02 9.64 1.48
C TYR A 61 14.91 10.86 1.17
N PHE A 62 16.21 10.66 1.35
CA PHE A 62 17.23 11.65 1.01
C PHE A 62 18.24 11.02 0.05
N PHE A 63 18.27 11.51 -1.17
CA PHE A 63 19.12 11.05 -2.25
C PHE A 63 20.07 12.15 -2.69
N PHE A 64 21.20 11.79 -3.28
CA PHE A 64 21.99 12.73 -4.04
C PHE A 64 21.42 12.87 -5.46
N THR A 65 21.61 14.03 -6.09
CA THR A 65 21.06 14.30 -7.44
C THR A 65 21.57 13.36 -8.54
N ASN A 66 22.67 12.65 -8.30
CA ASN A 66 23.28 11.66 -9.17
C ASN A 66 22.98 10.21 -8.79
N ASP A 67 22.18 9.97 -7.75
CA ASP A 67 21.66 8.63 -7.47
C ASP A 67 20.70 8.23 -8.60
N ASN A 68 20.63 6.91 -8.87
CA ASN A 68 19.86 6.34 -9.96
C ASN A 68 18.71 5.46 -9.46
N GLN A 69 18.03 4.76 -10.38
CA GLN A 69 16.91 3.87 -10.06
C GLN A 69 17.31 2.70 -9.17
N ASP A 70 18.54 2.16 -9.29
CA ASP A 70 19.02 1.06 -8.46
C ASP A 70 19.16 1.48 -7.00
N ASP A 71 19.68 2.70 -6.78
CA ASP A 71 19.79 3.29 -5.44
C ASP A 71 18.40 3.46 -4.83
N VAL A 72 17.42 3.94 -5.61
CA VAL A 72 16.02 4.09 -5.17
C VAL A 72 15.42 2.75 -4.79
N LEU A 73 15.47 1.75 -5.68
CA LEU A 73 14.96 0.41 -5.44
C LEU A 73 15.57 -0.23 -4.18
N LYS A 74 16.90 -0.08 -4.03
CA LYS A 74 17.62 -0.59 -2.89
C LYS A 74 17.15 0.05 -1.58
N TYR A 75 17.15 1.38 -1.49
CA TYR A 75 16.81 2.06 -0.24
C TYR A 75 15.33 1.88 0.15
N MET A 76 14.42 1.89 -0.82
CA MET A 76 13.01 1.66 -0.55
C MET A 76 12.73 0.22 -0.11
N GLY A 77 13.39 -0.77 -0.75
CA GLY A 77 13.31 -2.17 -0.38
C GLY A 77 13.93 -2.45 1.00
N GLU A 78 15.13 -1.93 1.29
CA GLU A 78 15.76 -2.04 2.62
C GLU A 78 14.89 -1.41 3.72
N THR A 79 14.19 -0.32 3.41
CA THR A 79 13.26 0.31 4.34
C THR A 79 12.06 -0.59 4.59
N PHE A 80 11.51 -1.22 3.54
CA PHE A 80 10.44 -2.21 3.67
C PHE A 80 10.86 -3.33 4.62
N GLU A 81 11.99 -3.99 4.35
CA GLU A 81 12.52 -5.07 5.19
C GLU A 81 12.67 -4.63 6.65
N LYS A 82 13.22 -3.44 6.87
CA LYS A 82 13.40 -2.88 8.23
C LYS A 82 12.08 -2.66 8.95
N LYS A 83 11.03 -2.23 8.23
CA LYS A 83 9.69 -1.97 8.80
C LYS A 83 8.91 -3.27 9.04
N ILE A 84 9.08 -4.28 8.18
CA ILE A 84 8.37 -5.56 8.28
C ILE A 84 8.99 -6.49 9.31
N LYS A 85 10.31 -6.50 9.45
CA LYS A 85 11.03 -7.39 10.37
C LYS A 85 10.44 -7.44 11.80
N PRO A 86 10.09 -6.33 12.46
CA PRO A 86 9.51 -6.36 13.81
C PRO A 86 8.14 -7.02 13.90
N ILE A 87 7.39 -7.06 12.80
CA ILE A 87 6.01 -7.58 12.76
C ILE A 87 5.90 -8.93 12.03
N MET A 88 7.02 -9.49 11.57
CA MET A 88 7.04 -10.76 10.84
C MET A 88 6.41 -11.91 11.64
N ASN A 89 6.66 -11.99 12.95
CA ASN A 89 6.03 -12.99 13.81
C ASN A 89 4.50 -12.84 13.83
N SER A 90 3.98 -11.63 13.80
CA SER A 90 2.54 -11.37 13.75
C SER A 90 1.94 -11.79 12.41
N ILE A 91 2.67 -11.58 11.29
CA ILE A 91 2.27 -12.08 9.97
C ILE A 91 2.13 -13.60 10.02
N THR A 92 3.19 -14.29 10.47
CA THR A 92 3.20 -15.76 10.55
C THR A 92 2.08 -16.28 11.46
N SER A 93 1.87 -15.65 12.62
CA SER A 93 0.83 -16.04 13.57
C SER A 93 -0.60 -15.79 13.07
N SER A 94 -0.79 -14.92 12.08
CA SER A 94 -2.10 -14.68 11.45
C SER A 94 -2.59 -15.85 10.58
N GLY A 95 -1.72 -16.83 10.31
CA GLY A 95 -2.01 -17.96 9.42
C GLY A 95 -2.04 -17.61 7.94
N LYS A 96 -1.53 -16.43 7.57
CA LYS A 96 -1.43 -15.93 6.19
C LYS A 96 0.03 -15.74 5.83
N ASN A 97 0.35 -15.83 4.54
CA ASN A 97 1.70 -15.52 4.09
C ASN A 97 1.88 -14.00 3.89
N GLU A 98 3.14 -13.58 3.77
CA GLU A 98 3.49 -12.16 3.62
C GLU A 98 2.82 -11.52 2.40
N ASN A 99 2.82 -12.19 1.24
CA ASN A 99 2.20 -11.65 0.04
C ASN A 99 0.68 -11.44 0.21
N GLU A 100 -0.02 -12.34 0.89
CA GLU A 100 -1.44 -12.16 1.20
C GLU A 100 -1.69 -10.95 2.08
N ILE A 101 -0.84 -10.74 3.10
CA ILE A 101 -0.94 -9.57 3.99
C ILE A 101 -0.65 -8.29 3.24
N ILE A 102 0.43 -8.22 2.44
CA ILE A 102 0.79 -7.02 1.70
C ILE A 102 -0.24 -6.70 0.61
N THR A 103 -0.76 -7.73 -0.08
CA THR A 103 -1.84 -7.54 -1.06
C THR A 103 -3.11 -7.01 -0.40
N MET A 104 -3.53 -7.58 0.73
CA MET A 104 -4.69 -7.06 1.48
C MET A 104 -4.42 -5.64 1.98
N ALA A 105 -3.22 -5.35 2.49
CA ALA A 105 -2.85 -4.02 2.96
C ALA A 105 -2.91 -2.98 1.84
N SER A 106 -2.46 -3.32 0.63
CA SER A 106 -2.52 -2.42 -0.52
C SER A 106 -3.96 -2.07 -0.93
N ILE A 107 -4.90 -3.00 -0.75
CA ILE A 107 -6.32 -2.74 -0.96
C ILE A 107 -6.86 -1.83 0.15
N ILE A 108 -6.58 -2.16 1.42
CA ILE A 108 -7.02 -1.36 2.58
C ILE A 108 -6.51 0.08 2.45
N GLU A 109 -5.27 0.26 2.01
CA GLU A 109 -4.67 1.60 1.84
C GLU A 109 -5.44 2.48 0.85
N ARG A 110 -5.97 1.88 -0.22
CA ARG A 110 -6.74 2.60 -1.25
C ARG A 110 -8.23 2.73 -0.92
N GLU A 111 -8.76 1.93 0.01
CA GLU A 111 -10.19 1.90 0.37
C GLU A 111 -10.52 2.67 1.67
N ALA A 112 -9.57 2.75 2.61
CA ALA A 112 -9.81 3.41 3.88
C ALA A 112 -9.77 4.93 3.75
N ASN A 113 -10.70 5.59 4.43
CA ASN A 113 -10.75 7.05 4.51
C ASN A 113 -10.18 7.55 5.86
N GLY A 114 -9.03 7.01 6.24
CA GLY A 114 -8.32 7.32 7.48
C GLY A 114 -8.02 6.09 8.35
N ASP A 115 -7.31 6.31 9.45
CA ASP A 115 -6.80 5.22 10.30
C ASP A 115 -7.89 4.44 11.01
N SER A 116 -9.00 5.11 11.39
CA SER A 116 -10.13 4.51 12.11
C SER A 116 -10.82 3.39 11.34
N ASP A 117 -10.80 3.45 10.01
CA ASP A 117 -11.59 2.56 9.17
C ASP A 117 -10.83 1.33 8.70
N ARG A 118 -9.48 1.39 8.71
CA ARG A 118 -8.62 0.31 8.18
C ARG A 118 -8.92 -1.04 8.82
N GLY A 119 -9.07 -1.10 10.14
CA GLY A 119 -9.32 -2.36 10.86
C GLY A 119 -10.65 -3.01 10.50
N ILE A 120 -11.73 -2.23 10.41
CA ILE A 120 -13.07 -2.76 10.11
C ILE A 120 -13.20 -3.11 8.63
N ILE A 121 -12.61 -2.32 7.72
CA ILE A 121 -12.53 -2.64 6.28
C ILE A 121 -11.76 -3.95 6.08
N SER A 122 -10.63 -4.11 6.77
CA SER A 122 -9.88 -5.38 6.77
C SER A 122 -10.77 -6.56 7.16
N GLY A 123 -11.51 -6.43 8.26
CA GLY A 123 -12.45 -7.46 8.73
C GLY A 123 -13.50 -7.83 7.68
N ILE A 124 -14.09 -6.84 7.02
CA ILE A 124 -15.08 -7.04 5.96
C ILE A 124 -14.47 -7.77 4.75
N LEU A 125 -13.28 -7.34 4.31
CA LEU A 125 -12.62 -7.95 3.15
C LEU A 125 -12.20 -9.40 3.44
N TRP A 126 -11.66 -9.70 4.62
CA TRP A 126 -11.37 -11.08 5.03
C TRP A 126 -12.62 -11.93 5.18
N ASN A 127 -13.74 -11.36 5.67
CA ASN A 127 -15.03 -12.05 5.71
C ASN A 127 -15.54 -12.43 4.31
N ARG A 128 -15.38 -11.52 3.33
CA ARG A 128 -15.74 -11.81 1.92
C ARG A 128 -14.88 -12.94 1.35
N ILE A 129 -13.57 -12.94 1.60
CA ILE A 129 -12.68 -14.04 1.17
C ILE A 129 -13.12 -15.36 1.77
N SER A 130 -13.36 -15.41 3.09
CA SER A 130 -13.79 -16.65 3.78
C SER A 130 -15.11 -17.21 3.23
N LYS A 131 -16.00 -16.33 2.78
CA LYS A 131 -17.28 -16.68 2.15
C LYS A 131 -17.19 -16.88 0.64
N LYS A 132 -15.99 -16.86 0.06
CA LYS A 132 -15.76 -16.98 -1.40
C LYS A 132 -16.52 -15.92 -2.21
N MET A 133 -16.71 -14.75 -1.64
CA MET A 133 -17.30 -13.60 -2.32
C MET A 133 -16.20 -12.81 -3.07
N PRO A 134 -16.54 -12.18 -4.22
CA PRO A 134 -15.63 -11.24 -4.88
C PRO A 134 -15.44 -10.01 -4.00
N LEU A 135 -14.22 -9.44 -3.98
CA LEU A 135 -13.93 -8.27 -3.13
C LEU A 135 -14.62 -7.00 -3.62
N GLN A 136 -14.76 -6.81 -4.93
CA GLN A 136 -15.46 -5.67 -5.56
C GLN A 136 -14.92 -4.31 -5.06
N VAL A 137 -13.61 -4.15 -5.09
CA VAL A 137 -12.92 -2.92 -4.73
C VAL A 137 -12.56 -2.14 -5.99
N ASP A 138 -12.85 -0.84 -6.00
CA ASP A 138 -12.70 0.01 -7.19
C ASP A 138 -11.23 0.17 -7.58
N ALA A 139 -10.32 0.18 -6.60
CA ALA A 139 -8.89 0.26 -6.82
C ALA A 139 -8.29 -1.00 -7.52
N ALA A 140 -9.03 -2.12 -7.55
CA ALA A 140 -8.64 -3.38 -8.19
C ALA A 140 -9.83 -3.95 -9.00
N PRO A 141 -10.11 -3.44 -10.21
CA PRO A 141 -11.30 -3.81 -11.00
C PRO A 141 -11.45 -5.30 -11.31
N GLU A 142 -10.35 -6.07 -11.36
CA GLU A 142 -10.38 -7.51 -11.52
C GLU A 142 -11.12 -8.23 -10.39
N THR A 143 -11.18 -7.64 -9.19
CA THR A 143 -11.86 -8.19 -8.00
C THR A 143 -13.39 -8.22 -8.13
N TYR A 144 -13.95 -7.57 -9.15
CA TYR A 144 -15.38 -7.70 -9.51
C TYR A 144 -15.68 -9.02 -10.21
N LYS A 145 -14.68 -9.60 -10.89
CA LYS A 145 -14.82 -10.82 -11.71
C LYS A 145 -14.19 -12.05 -11.08
N THR A 146 -13.23 -11.85 -10.19
CA THR A 146 -12.46 -12.91 -9.53
C THR A 146 -12.83 -13.01 -8.05
N ARG A 147 -12.55 -14.17 -7.44
CA ARG A 147 -12.69 -14.40 -5.99
C ARG A 147 -11.31 -14.46 -5.36
N GLY A 148 -11.23 -14.05 -4.10
CA GLY A 148 -9.96 -13.98 -3.38
C GLY A 148 -9.19 -12.69 -3.64
N LEU A 149 -7.94 -12.67 -3.22
CA LEU A 149 -7.04 -11.54 -3.42
C LEU A 149 -6.57 -11.46 -4.88
N PRO A 150 -6.23 -10.26 -5.37
CA PRO A 150 -5.38 -10.10 -6.55
C PRO A 150 -4.08 -10.89 -6.41
N LYS A 151 -3.47 -11.22 -7.53
CA LYS A 151 -2.20 -11.98 -7.53
C LYS A 151 -1.05 -11.18 -6.89
N ASN A 152 -1.05 -9.87 -7.10
CA ASN A 152 -0.02 -8.95 -6.62
C ASN A 152 -0.67 -7.79 -5.87
N PRO A 153 0.07 -7.11 -4.98
CA PRO A 153 -0.36 -5.83 -4.43
C PRO A 153 -0.66 -4.80 -5.52
N ILE A 154 -1.54 -3.84 -5.23
CA ILE A 154 -1.98 -2.80 -6.18
C ILE A 154 -1.32 -1.43 -5.95
N CYS A 155 -0.59 -1.30 -4.85
CA CYS A 155 0.19 -0.12 -4.47
C CYS A 155 1.14 -0.50 -3.33
N ASN A 156 1.97 0.44 -2.89
CA ASN A 156 2.86 0.28 -1.75
C ASN A 156 2.18 0.82 -0.48
N PRO A 157 1.74 -0.08 0.43
CA PRO A 157 0.99 0.31 1.63
C PRO A 157 1.89 0.84 2.74
N GLY A 158 1.33 1.69 3.60
CA GLY A 158 1.93 2.11 4.85
C GLY A 158 1.84 1.04 5.94
N LEU A 159 2.54 1.28 7.05
CA LEU A 159 2.64 0.33 8.15
C LEU A 159 1.28 0.08 8.82
N GLU A 160 0.43 1.09 8.93
CA GLU A 160 -0.88 0.97 9.59
C GLU A 160 -1.86 0.12 8.77
N ALA A 161 -1.84 0.21 7.43
CA ALA A 161 -2.61 -0.69 6.57
C ALA A 161 -2.12 -2.15 6.68
N ILE A 162 -0.79 -2.36 6.78
CA ILE A 162 -0.22 -3.69 6.99
C ILE A 162 -0.65 -4.26 8.34
N LYS A 163 -0.58 -3.48 9.42
CA LYS A 163 -1.07 -3.89 10.75
C LYS A 163 -2.56 -4.22 10.74
N ALA A 164 -3.37 -3.43 10.03
CA ALA A 164 -4.80 -3.68 9.88
C ALA A 164 -5.08 -4.98 9.10
N ALA A 165 -4.29 -5.29 8.08
CA ALA A 165 -4.39 -6.55 7.34
C ALA A 165 -4.07 -7.77 8.23
N ILE A 166 -3.09 -7.64 9.13
CA ILE A 166 -2.71 -8.69 10.11
C ILE A 166 -3.79 -8.86 11.18
N ASN A 167 -4.34 -7.74 11.69
CA ASN A 167 -5.24 -7.69 12.85
C ASN A 167 -6.61 -7.11 12.45
N PRO A 168 -7.40 -7.84 11.65
CA PRO A 168 -8.73 -7.36 11.24
C PRO A 168 -9.66 -7.22 12.45
N VAL A 169 -10.48 -6.17 12.45
CA VAL A 169 -11.55 -6.03 13.44
C VAL A 169 -12.67 -7.02 13.10
N ALA A 170 -12.95 -7.92 14.04
CA ALA A 170 -14.01 -8.92 13.85
C ALA A 170 -15.38 -8.24 13.73
N SER A 171 -16.14 -8.62 12.70
CA SER A 171 -17.49 -8.13 12.46
C SER A 171 -18.31 -9.15 11.65
N HIS A 172 -19.62 -8.89 11.55
CA HIS A 172 -20.52 -9.65 10.67
C HIS A 172 -20.79 -8.94 9.35
N TYR A 173 -20.21 -7.75 9.15
CA TYR A 173 -20.42 -6.95 7.95
C TYR A 173 -19.77 -7.57 6.73
N LEU A 174 -20.43 -7.38 5.59
CA LEU A 174 -19.97 -7.82 4.27
C LEU A 174 -19.92 -6.68 3.26
N TYR A 175 -20.52 -5.53 3.60
CA TYR A 175 -20.61 -4.35 2.74
C TYR A 175 -20.35 -3.09 3.56
N TYR A 176 -19.77 -2.09 2.92
CA TYR A 176 -19.60 -0.75 3.46
C TYR A 176 -19.72 0.28 2.33
N LEU A 177 -19.91 1.51 2.68
CA LEU A 177 -19.75 2.67 1.82
C LEU A 177 -19.37 3.89 2.68
N HIS A 178 -18.67 4.84 2.09
CA HIS A 178 -18.49 6.16 2.69
C HIS A 178 -19.50 7.14 2.12
N ASP A 179 -20.10 7.95 2.95
CA ASP A 179 -20.96 9.05 2.50
C ASP A 179 -20.13 10.29 2.08
N LYS A 180 -20.81 11.34 1.64
CA LYS A 180 -20.18 12.61 1.19
C LYS A 180 -19.36 13.32 2.28
N ASN A 181 -19.60 12.99 3.55
CA ASN A 181 -18.86 13.53 4.70
C ASN A 181 -17.72 12.61 5.14
N GLY A 182 -17.50 11.50 4.42
CA GLY A 182 -16.49 10.49 4.77
C GLY A 182 -16.92 9.54 5.89
N VAL A 183 -18.18 9.57 6.34
CA VAL A 183 -18.67 8.65 7.38
C VAL A 183 -18.92 7.28 6.74
N ILE A 184 -18.38 6.24 7.37
CA ILE A 184 -18.55 4.87 6.92
C ILE A 184 -19.86 4.26 7.41
N HIS A 185 -20.59 3.60 6.51
CA HIS A 185 -21.85 2.91 6.79
C HIS A 185 -21.74 1.44 6.41
N PHE A 186 -22.06 0.56 7.34
CA PHE A 186 -21.90 -0.90 7.20
C PHE A 186 -23.23 -1.59 6.88
N ALA A 187 -23.14 -2.76 6.27
CA ALA A 187 -24.29 -3.63 6.04
C ALA A 187 -23.88 -5.12 6.06
N THR A 188 -24.77 -5.97 6.55
CA THR A 188 -24.59 -7.43 6.56
C THR A 188 -25.13 -8.09 5.30
N THR A 189 -26.15 -7.47 4.67
CA THR A 189 -26.82 -7.96 3.47
C THR A 189 -26.72 -6.97 2.32
N PHE A 190 -26.83 -7.49 1.09
CA PHE A 190 -26.86 -6.63 -0.09
C PHE A 190 -28.11 -5.74 -0.13
N SER A 191 -29.22 -6.18 0.42
CA SER A 191 -30.44 -5.37 0.53
C SER A 191 -30.24 -4.15 1.44
N GLU A 192 -29.64 -4.34 2.62
CA GLU A 192 -29.25 -3.24 3.51
C GLU A 192 -28.27 -2.28 2.83
N HIS A 193 -27.27 -2.81 2.10
CA HIS A 193 -26.31 -2.00 1.37
C HIS A 193 -26.99 -1.13 0.30
N LYS A 194 -27.99 -1.66 -0.44
CA LYS A 194 -28.78 -0.86 -1.38
C LYS A 194 -29.53 0.27 -0.67
N LEU A 195 -30.14 0.00 0.48
CA LEU A 195 -30.81 1.01 1.28
C LEU A 195 -29.85 2.09 1.76
N ASN A 196 -28.63 1.69 2.21
CA ASN A 196 -27.58 2.63 2.60
C ASN A 196 -27.17 3.53 1.41
N LYS A 197 -27.02 2.98 0.20
CA LYS A 197 -26.74 3.77 -1.01
C LYS A 197 -27.81 4.83 -1.26
N ILE A 198 -29.08 4.46 -1.20
CA ILE A 198 -30.19 5.39 -1.39
C ILE A 198 -30.18 6.48 -0.31
N LYS A 199 -29.99 6.09 0.94
CA LYS A 199 -30.06 6.98 2.09
C LYS A 199 -28.90 7.97 2.18
N TYR A 200 -27.68 7.55 1.85
CA TYR A 200 -26.46 8.30 2.15
C TYR A 200 -25.74 8.86 0.91
N LEU A 201 -25.97 8.30 -0.29
CA LEU A 201 -25.33 8.79 -1.51
C LEU A 201 -26.26 9.63 -2.40
N ASN A 202 -27.58 9.40 -2.37
CA ASN A 202 -28.56 10.05 -3.24
C ASN A 202 -29.22 11.29 -2.61
N LYS A 203 -28.56 11.94 -1.65
CA LYS A 203 -29.02 13.22 -1.10
C LYS A 203 -28.29 14.42 -1.72
#